data_16383c994d110c418ba7e58181f23302
#
_entry.id   16383c994d110c418ba7e58181f23302
#
_cell.length_a   1.000
_cell.length_b   1.000
_cell.length_c   1.000
_cell.angle_alpha   90.00
_cell.angle_beta   90.00
_cell.angle_gamma   90.00
#
_symmetry.space_group_name_H-M   'P 1'
#
loop_
_entity.id
_entity.type
_entity.pdbx_description
1 polymer ?
#
loop_
_entity_poly.entity_id
_entity_poly.type
_entity_poly.pdbx_seq_one_letter_code
_entity_poly.pdbx_strand_id
1 'polypeptide(L)'
;MKNFYQASIALCSMMIVGSSLLGQCDADFDFGEALWGASPDASLGEQFDTAYVDVPYFDVFHVLVPTDASAIDPAFPLPLDSVILVSTTLIDTLTQEAFSLEDVGLTIICNNLGTSPNPCTFIAGAQYCASIEGTPTGPGVYQLSLDVQAYVTVFGIAVAQPYVFSGYIMDIVGEGSPDGIAESMAGQIAWYPNPADDNFRLNPMPVDALIEVRDMSGRLVHANRAIAQSPTFVSTQGWNTGIYFVTWTSDAERKTTKMVVRKN
;
A
#
# COMPACT_ATOMS: atom_id res chain seq x y z
N MET A 1 55.97 -6.31 54.69
CA MET A 1 54.77 -7.11 54.48
C MET A 1 53.67 -6.18 53.97
N LYS A 2 53.53 -6.09 52.65
CA LYS A 2 52.52 -5.24 52.00
C LYS A 2 51.64 -6.13 51.14
N ASN A 3 50.37 -6.22 51.53
CA ASN A 3 49.36 -6.95 50.79
C ASN A 3 48.88 -6.10 49.61
N PHE A 4 49.09 -6.60 48.40
CA PHE A 4 48.48 -6.05 47.19
C PHE A 4 47.11 -6.70 46.98
N TYR A 5 46.06 -5.94 47.12
CA TYR A 5 44.71 -6.30 46.64
C TYR A 5 44.62 -5.97 45.15
N GLN A 6 44.52 -6.99 44.32
CA GLN A 6 44.13 -6.81 42.93
C GLN A 6 42.60 -6.78 42.87
N ALA A 7 42.07 -5.60 42.54
CA ALA A 7 40.64 -5.46 42.20
C ALA A 7 40.45 -5.84 40.72
N SER A 8 39.83 -6.97 40.50
CA SER A 8 39.38 -7.37 39.16
C SER A 8 38.08 -6.63 38.84
N ILE A 9 38.15 -5.63 37.94
CA ILE A 9 37.00 -4.97 37.37
C ILE A 9 36.47 -5.88 36.24
N ALA A 10 35.38 -6.59 36.50
CA ALA A 10 34.63 -7.30 35.48
C ALA A 10 33.82 -6.28 34.66
N LEU A 11 34.30 -6.00 33.46
CA LEU A 11 33.57 -5.19 32.47
C LEU A 11 32.42 -6.03 31.92
N CYS A 12 31.23 -5.85 32.51
CA CYS A 12 29.98 -6.44 31.98
C CYS A 12 29.61 -5.70 30.72
N SER A 13 29.98 -6.26 29.56
CA SER A 13 29.60 -5.77 28.24
C SER A 13 28.11 -6.07 28.02
N MET A 14 27.25 -5.11 28.33
CA MET A 14 25.82 -5.18 28.09
C MET A 14 25.63 -5.04 26.59
N MET A 15 25.54 -6.18 25.87
CA MET A 15 25.06 -6.20 24.49
C MET A 15 23.61 -5.71 24.52
N ILE A 16 23.41 -4.45 24.15
CA ILE A 16 22.09 -3.95 23.78
C ILE A 16 21.78 -4.60 22.43
N VAL A 17 21.07 -5.73 22.46
CA VAL A 17 20.37 -6.22 21.30
C VAL A 17 19.31 -5.18 21.02
N GLY A 18 19.54 -4.33 20.04
CA GLY A 18 18.54 -3.46 19.49
C GLY A 18 17.46 -4.34 18.82
N SER A 19 16.46 -4.74 19.60
CA SER A 19 15.18 -5.14 19.03
C SER A 19 14.69 -3.92 18.27
N SER A 20 14.63 -4.02 16.94
CA SER A 20 13.80 -3.15 16.13
C SER A 20 12.39 -3.28 16.72
N LEU A 21 11.97 -2.30 17.49
CA LEU A 21 10.56 -2.09 17.79
C LEU A 21 9.93 -1.70 16.45
N LEU A 22 9.58 -2.70 15.64
CA LEU A 22 8.56 -2.54 14.64
C LEU A 22 7.32 -2.15 15.47
N GLY A 23 6.83 -0.94 15.28
CA GLY A 23 5.73 -0.41 16.07
C GLY A 23 4.51 -1.31 15.83
N GLN A 24 3.89 -1.81 16.91
CA GLN A 24 2.57 -2.39 16.79
C GLN A 24 1.65 -1.32 16.20
N CYS A 25 0.75 -1.73 15.32
CA CYS A 25 -0.25 -0.81 14.79
C CYS A 25 -1.11 -0.23 15.91
N ASP A 26 -1.54 1.00 15.76
CA ASP A 26 -2.48 1.66 16.67
C ASP A 26 -3.90 1.55 16.12
N ALA A 27 -4.87 1.27 17.00
CA ALA A 27 -6.28 1.16 16.63
C ALA A 27 -6.95 2.55 16.72
N ASP A 28 -6.51 3.49 15.87
CA ASP A 28 -6.87 4.90 15.92
C ASP A 28 -7.55 5.43 14.64
N PHE A 29 -7.95 4.54 13.73
CA PHE A 29 -8.64 4.90 12.50
C PHE A 29 -10.02 5.50 12.82
N ASP A 30 -10.38 6.62 12.18
CA ASP A 30 -11.67 7.27 12.36
C ASP A 30 -12.76 6.64 11.47
N PHE A 31 -13.51 5.71 12.01
CA PHE A 31 -14.68 5.13 11.36
C PHE A 31 -15.94 6.02 11.41
N GLY A 32 -15.85 7.23 12.00
CA GLY A 32 -16.98 8.11 12.19
C GLY A 32 -18.08 7.50 13.06
N GLU A 33 -19.33 7.52 12.56
CA GLU A 33 -20.50 6.94 13.25
C GLU A 33 -20.80 5.48 12.78
N ALA A 34 -19.89 4.84 12.06
CA ALA A 34 -20.08 3.46 11.61
C ALA A 34 -20.16 2.49 12.79
N LEU A 35 -21.05 1.51 12.69
CA LEU A 35 -21.21 0.45 13.70
C LEU A 35 -20.22 -0.71 13.48
N TRP A 36 -19.62 -0.78 12.31
CA TRP A 36 -18.58 -1.73 11.92
C TRP A 36 -17.81 -1.17 10.71
N GLY A 37 -16.63 -1.68 10.46
CA GLY A 37 -15.86 -1.24 9.30
C GLY A 37 -14.50 -1.93 9.21
N ALA A 38 -13.90 -1.79 8.06
CA ALA A 38 -12.52 -2.17 7.77
C ALA A 38 -11.83 -1.02 7.03
N SER A 39 -10.54 -0.85 7.21
CA SER A 39 -9.72 0.06 6.40
C SER A 39 -8.33 -0.56 6.22
N PRO A 40 -7.89 -0.77 4.97
CA PRO A 40 -8.62 -0.51 3.73
C PRO A 40 -9.89 -1.36 3.61
N ASP A 41 -10.92 -0.82 2.92
CA ASP A 41 -12.16 -1.54 2.61
C ASP A 41 -12.22 -1.89 1.11
N ALA A 42 -11.99 -3.16 0.80
CA ALA A 42 -11.99 -3.64 -0.58
C ALA A 42 -13.35 -3.44 -1.28
N SER A 43 -14.47 -3.42 -0.53
CA SER A 43 -15.80 -3.19 -1.09
C SER A 43 -15.99 -1.76 -1.60
N LEU A 44 -15.22 -0.81 -1.07
CA LEU A 44 -15.14 0.59 -1.50
C LEU A 44 -14.03 0.83 -2.53
N GLY A 45 -13.27 -0.22 -2.89
CA GLY A 45 -12.14 -0.16 -3.82
C GLY A 45 -10.83 0.29 -3.17
N GLU A 46 -10.78 0.35 -1.84
CA GLU A 46 -9.54 0.60 -1.11
C GLU A 46 -8.66 -0.65 -1.12
N GLN A 47 -7.35 -0.45 -1.20
CA GLN A 47 -6.36 -1.52 -1.30
C GLN A 47 -5.19 -1.22 -0.37
N PHE A 48 -4.39 -2.24 -0.09
CA PHE A 48 -3.09 -2.07 0.54
C PHE A 48 -2.12 -1.34 -0.38
N ASP A 49 -1.13 -0.68 0.19
CA ASP A 49 -0.07 -0.02 -0.57
C ASP A 49 0.75 -1.03 -1.38
N THR A 50 1.30 -0.57 -2.50
CA THR A 50 2.19 -1.40 -3.33
C THR A 50 3.47 -1.73 -2.57
N ALA A 51 3.80 -3.01 -2.49
CA ALA A 51 5.05 -3.50 -1.93
C ALA A 51 6.15 -3.58 -2.99
N TYR A 52 7.42 -3.53 -2.59
CA TYR A 52 8.57 -3.64 -3.49
C TYR A 52 9.51 -4.75 -3.03
N VAL A 53 10.00 -5.55 -3.97
CA VAL A 53 10.96 -6.62 -3.66
C VAL A 53 12.22 -6.03 -3.01
N ASP A 54 12.72 -6.72 -1.98
CA ASP A 54 13.88 -6.32 -1.18
C ASP A 54 13.75 -4.98 -0.41
N VAL A 55 12.55 -4.38 -0.38
CA VAL A 55 12.27 -3.17 0.39
C VAL A 55 11.39 -3.52 1.60
N PRO A 56 11.72 -3.09 2.82
CA PRO A 56 10.85 -3.28 3.96
C PRO A 56 9.46 -2.69 3.71
N TYR A 57 8.44 -3.52 3.90
CA TYR A 57 7.04 -3.18 3.74
C TYR A 57 6.35 -3.13 5.10
N PHE A 58 5.45 -2.19 5.26
CA PHE A 58 4.58 -2.07 6.42
C PHE A 58 3.29 -1.38 6.01
N ASP A 59 2.17 -2.03 6.26
CA ASP A 59 0.84 -1.46 6.05
C ASP A 59 -0.12 -1.95 7.14
N VAL A 60 -1.21 -1.23 7.39
CA VAL A 60 -2.10 -1.48 8.52
C VAL A 60 -3.52 -1.73 8.06
N PHE A 61 -4.09 -2.81 8.55
CA PHE A 61 -5.49 -3.13 8.44
C PHE A 61 -6.20 -2.77 9.75
N HIS A 62 -7.10 -1.81 9.71
CA HIS A 62 -7.96 -1.44 10.84
C HIS A 62 -9.30 -2.14 10.75
N VAL A 63 -9.84 -2.56 11.87
CA VAL A 63 -11.15 -3.21 11.95
C VAL A 63 -11.94 -2.69 13.13
N LEU A 64 -13.17 -2.26 12.88
CA LEU A 64 -14.18 -2.00 13.89
C LEU A 64 -15.14 -3.19 13.92
N VAL A 65 -15.07 -3.98 14.97
CA VAL A 65 -15.86 -5.21 15.11
C VAL A 65 -17.27 -4.86 15.60
N PRO A 66 -18.34 -5.24 14.87
CA PRO A 66 -19.71 -4.93 15.29
C PRO A 66 -20.10 -5.71 16.55
N THR A 67 -21.15 -5.24 17.22
CA THR A 67 -21.76 -5.95 18.35
C THR A 67 -22.80 -6.99 17.94
N ASP A 68 -23.20 -6.98 16.66
CA ASP A 68 -24.20 -7.89 16.10
C ASP A 68 -23.74 -8.40 14.74
N ALA A 69 -23.82 -9.71 14.51
CA ALA A 69 -23.35 -10.34 13.28
C ALA A 69 -24.17 -9.93 12.06
N SER A 70 -25.41 -9.45 12.24
CA SER A 70 -26.24 -8.96 11.12
C SER A 70 -25.65 -7.71 10.42
N ALA A 71 -24.74 -7.01 11.06
CA ALA A 71 -24.02 -5.90 10.44
C ALA A 71 -23.10 -6.37 9.30
N ILE A 72 -22.61 -7.62 9.37
CA ILE A 72 -21.77 -8.25 8.34
C ILE A 72 -22.64 -9.11 7.42
N ASP A 73 -23.48 -9.97 7.99
CA ASP A 73 -24.39 -10.83 7.24
C ASP A 73 -25.82 -10.75 7.84
N PRO A 74 -26.75 -10.08 7.16
CA PRO A 74 -28.13 -9.93 7.63
C PRO A 74 -28.88 -11.26 7.89
N ALA A 75 -28.37 -12.39 7.39
CA ALA A 75 -28.93 -13.70 7.65
C ALA A 75 -28.66 -14.20 9.10
N PHE A 76 -27.72 -13.56 9.80
CA PHE A 76 -27.32 -13.94 11.16
C PHE A 76 -27.56 -12.80 12.17
N PRO A 77 -28.81 -12.52 12.58
CA PRO A 77 -29.11 -11.47 13.55
C PRO A 77 -28.84 -11.98 14.98
N LEU A 78 -27.57 -12.16 15.33
CA LEU A 78 -27.13 -12.66 16.62
C LEU A 78 -26.07 -11.75 17.21
N PRO A 79 -26.07 -11.54 18.55
CA PRO A 79 -24.99 -10.85 19.21
C PRO A 79 -23.65 -11.52 18.89
N LEU A 80 -22.67 -10.73 18.45
CA LEU A 80 -21.32 -11.18 18.17
C LEU A 80 -20.50 -11.13 19.45
N ASP A 81 -19.76 -12.18 19.75
CA ASP A 81 -18.85 -12.22 20.91
C ASP A 81 -17.44 -11.77 20.50
N SER A 82 -16.93 -12.33 19.40
CA SER A 82 -15.59 -12.03 18.91
C SER A 82 -15.41 -12.48 17.46
N VAL A 83 -14.35 -11.97 16.82
CA VAL A 83 -13.86 -12.43 15.52
C VAL A 83 -12.40 -12.85 15.69
N ILE A 84 -12.02 -13.99 15.14
CA ILE A 84 -10.64 -14.49 15.16
C ILE A 84 -10.13 -14.55 13.71
N LEU A 85 -9.02 -13.89 13.42
CA LEU A 85 -8.28 -14.12 12.18
C LEU A 85 -7.58 -15.47 12.28
N VAL A 86 -7.93 -16.39 11.38
CA VAL A 86 -7.44 -17.78 11.38
C VAL A 86 -6.26 -17.94 10.43
N SER A 87 -6.38 -17.39 9.22
CA SER A 87 -5.35 -17.47 8.19
C SER A 87 -5.48 -16.33 7.19
N THR A 88 -4.43 -16.15 6.42
CA THR A 88 -4.40 -15.29 5.24
C THR A 88 -4.01 -16.16 4.03
N THR A 89 -4.62 -15.90 2.89
CA THR A 89 -4.33 -16.62 1.66
C THR A 89 -4.08 -15.62 0.54
N LEU A 90 -2.98 -15.80 -0.17
CA LEU A 90 -2.65 -15.10 -1.40
C LEU A 90 -2.89 -16.03 -2.58
N ILE A 91 -3.66 -15.58 -3.57
CA ILE A 91 -3.84 -16.29 -4.85
C ILE A 91 -3.17 -15.47 -5.94
N ASP A 92 -2.14 -16.02 -6.56
CA ASP A 92 -1.50 -15.39 -7.72
C ASP A 92 -2.53 -15.21 -8.85
N THR A 93 -2.65 -13.99 -9.37
CA THR A 93 -3.68 -13.66 -10.36
C THR A 93 -3.42 -14.28 -11.74
N LEU A 94 -2.18 -14.67 -12.04
CA LEU A 94 -1.79 -15.27 -13.31
C LEU A 94 -1.80 -16.81 -13.26
N THR A 95 -1.17 -17.39 -12.23
CA THR A 95 -1.00 -18.85 -12.12
C THR A 95 -2.14 -19.53 -11.38
N GLN A 96 -2.93 -18.77 -10.60
CA GLN A 96 -3.98 -19.27 -9.70
C GLN A 96 -3.44 -20.19 -8.60
N GLU A 97 -2.14 -20.12 -8.32
CA GLU A 97 -1.53 -20.83 -7.19
C GLU A 97 -1.76 -20.09 -5.88
N ALA A 98 -1.92 -20.86 -4.80
CA ALA A 98 -2.13 -20.33 -3.47
C ALA A 98 -0.79 -20.25 -2.70
N PHE A 99 -0.58 -19.13 -2.02
CA PHE A 99 0.58 -18.83 -1.18
C PHE A 99 0.11 -18.34 0.19
N SER A 100 0.97 -18.50 1.18
CA SER A 100 0.87 -17.75 2.44
C SER A 100 1.60 -16.40 2.32
N LEU A 101 1.36 -15.48 3.26
CA LEU A 101 2.16 -14.24 3.30
C LEU A 101 3.65 -14.52 3.51
N GLU A 102 3.99 -15.54 4.28
CA GLU A 102 5.36 -15.96 4.56
C GLU A 102 6.10 -16.44 3.30
N ASP A 103 5.40 -17.06 2.35
CA ASP A 103 5.99 -17.54 1.10
C ASP A 103 6.50 -16.38 0.22
N VAL A 104 5.91 -15.20 0.39
CA VAL A 104 6.32 -13.97 -0.32
C VAL A 104 7.17 -13.03 0.54
N GLY A 105 7.56 -13.45 1.75
CA GLY A 105 8.41 -12.68 2.67
C GLY A 105 7.67 -11.65 3.52
N LEU A 106 6.35 -11.78 3.64
CA LEU A 106 5.48 -10.94 4.48
C LEU A 106 4.91 -11.74 5.65
N THR A 107 4.40 -11.06 6.65
CA THR A 107 3.67 -11.66 7.78
C THR A 107 2.58 -10.71 8.25
N ILE A 108 1.54 -11.25 8.92
CA ILE A 108 0.52 -10.45 9.56
C ILE A 108 0.72 -10.46 11.08
N ILE A 109 0.70 -9.30 11.70
CA ILE A 109 0.82 -9.13 13.15
C ILE A 109 -0.42 -8.42 13.67
N CYS A 110 -1.21 -9.15 14.44
CA CYS A 110 -2.43 -8.61 15.01
C CYS A 110 -2.15 -7.87 16.34
N ASN A 111 -2.93 -6.80 16.58
CA ASN A 111 -2.96 -6.09 17.84
C ASN A 111 -4.39 -5.99 18.38
N ASN A 112 -4.70 -6.81 19.37
CA ASN A 112 -5.99 -6.77 20.04
C ASN A 112 -5.95 -5.95 21.34
N LEU A 113 -4.96 -5.08 21.51
CA LEU A 113 -4.79 -4.23 22.70
C LEU A 113 -4.73 -5.03 24.04
N GLY A 114 -4.33 -6.30 23.98
CA GLY A 114 -4.25 -7.18 25.15
C GLY A 114 -5.60 -7.69 25.65
N THR A 115 -6.68 -7.56 24.89
CA THR A 115 -8.04 -7.99 25.30
C THR A 115 -8.22 -9.53 25.30
N SER A 116 -7.32 -10.25 24.60
CA SER A 116 -7.33 -11.73 24.56
C SER A 116 -5.90 -12.26 24.51
N PRO A 117 -5.64 -13.47 25.06
CA PRO A 117 -4.34 -14.13 24.97
C PRO A 117 -3.89 -14.43 23.53
N ASN A 118 -4.82 -14.70 22.61
CA ASN A 118 -4.52 -14.79 21.18
C ASN A 118 -4.61 -13.37 20.59
N PRO A 119 -3.50 -12.79 20.08
CA PRO A 119 -3.49 -11.42 19.58
C PRO A 119 -4.42 -11.19 18.39
N CYS A 120 -4.73 -12.24 17.63
CA CYS A 120 -5.66 -12.17 16.48
C CYS A 120 -7.12 -12.43 16.86
N THR A 121 -7.47 -12.37 18.16
CA THR A 121 -8.86 -12.40 18.63
C THR A 121 -9.33 -10.98 18.93
N PHE A 122 -10.35 -10.53 18.23
CA PHE A 122 -10.94 -9.21 18.29
C PHE A 122 -12.33 -9.28 18.91
N ILE A 123 -12.53 -8.65 20.05
CA ILE A 123 -13.80 -8.68 20.81
C ILE A 123 -14.81 -7.73 20.15
N ALA A 124 -16.09 -8.11 20.15
CA ALA A 124 -17.14 -7.31 19.56
C ALA A 124 -17.29 -5.92 20.21
N GLY A 125 -17.63 -4.92 19.41
CA GLY A 125 -17.89 -3.55 19.85
C GLY A 125 -16.64 -2.70 20.09
N ALA A 126 -15.47 -3.14 19.63
CA ALA A 126 -14.23 -2.37 19.74
C ALA A 126 -13.45 -2.36 18.44
N GLN A 127 -12.52 -1.41 18.34
CA GLN A 127 -11.62 -1.25 17.22
C GLN A 127 -10.27 -1.91 17.51
N TYR A 128 -9.71 -2.52 16.48
CA TYR A 128 -8.42 -3.21 16.52
C TYR A 128 -7.65 -2.94 15.22
N CYS A 129 -6.41 -3.43 15.17
CA CYS A 129 -5.63 -3.39 13.96
C CYS A 129 -4.76 -4.64 13.78
N ALA A 130 -4.31 -4.84 12.56
CA ALA A 130 -3.27 -5.80 12.21
C ALA A 130 -2.32 -5.13 11.21
N SER A 131 -1.00 -5.34 11.35
CA SER A 131 -0.05 -4.93 10.34
C SER A 131 0.30 -6.09 9.42
N ILE A 132 0.49 -5.79 8.13
CA ILE A 132 1.18 -6.67 7.20
C ILE A 132 2.58 -6.09 7.04
N GLU A 133 3.59 -6.87 7.40
CA GLU A 133 4.97 -6.38 7.41
C GLU A 133 5.95 -7.45 6.97
N GLY A 134 7.14 -7.01 6.55
CA GLY A 134 8.22 -7.87 6.10
C GLY A 134 9.02 -7.27 4.97
N THR A 135 9.75 -8.12 4.25
CA THR A 135 10.51 -7.72 3.07
C THR A 135 10.17 -8.70 1.96
N PRO A 136 9.40 -8.28 0.95
CA PRO A 136 8.99 -9.19 -0.13
C PRO A 136 10.19 -9.76 -0.87
N THR A 137 10.11 -11.04 -1.22
CA THR A 137 11.22 -11.81 -1.83
C THR A 137 11.07 -12.02 -3.34
N GLY A 138 9.88 -11.76 -3.89
CA GLY A 138 9.61 -11.93 -5.32
C GLY A 138 8.41 -11.10 -5.76
N PRO A 139 8.39 -10.67 -7.03
CA PRO A 139 7.29 -9.87 -7.56
C PRO A 139 6.06 -10.74 -7.88
N GLY A 140 4.88 -10.12 -7.85
CA GLY A 140 3.64 -10.77 -8.21
C GLY A 140 2.43 -9.90 -7.88
N VAL A 141 1.30 -10.23 -8.49
CA VAL A 141 0.01 -9.61 -8.19
C VAL A 141 -0.91 -10.68 -7.62
N TYR A 142 -1.28 -10.51 -6.36
CA TYR A 142 -2.00 -11.53 -5.60
C TYR A 142 -3.37 -11.02 -5.16
N GLN A 143 -4.37 -11.89 -5.19
CA GLN A 143 -5.61 -11.67 -4.44
C GLN A 143 -5.39 -12.12 -3.01
N LEU A 144 -5.49 -11.17 -2.06
CA LEU A 144 -5.39 -11.46 -0.64
C LEU A 144 -6.78 -11.69 -0.05
N SER A 145 -6.91 -12.76 0.71
CA SER A 145 -8.08 -13.05 1.53
C SER A 145 -7.69 -13.22 2.99
N LEU A 146 -8.60 -12.78 3.87
CA LEU A 146 -8.48 -12.91 5.32
C LEU A 146 -9.57 -13.87 5.78
N ASP A 147 -9.17 -15.07 6.22
CA ASP A 147 -10.09 -16.09 6.72
C ASP A 147 -10.34 -15.86 8.20
N VAL A 148 -11.56 -15.57 8.57
CA VAL A 148 -11.93 -15.30 9.94
C VAL A 148 -13.01 -16.25 10.47
N GLN A 149 -13.08 -16.42 11.78
CA GLN A 149 -14.18 -17.08 12.48
C GLN A 149 -14.86 -16.07 13.39
N ALA A 150 -16.15 -15.84 13.12
CA ALA A 150 -17.04 -15.10 13.99
C ALA A 150 -17.63 -16.01 15.04
N TYR A 151 -17.56 -15.63 16.30
CA TYR A 151 -18.11 -16.39 17.43
C TYR A 151 -19.35 -15.68 17.96
N VAL A 152 -20.41 -16.45 18.12
CA VAL A 152 -21.67 -16.04 18.74
C VAL A 152 -22.08 -17.03 19.80
N THR A 153 -22.72 -16.58 20.88
CA THR A 153 -23.25 -17.46 21.92
C THR A 153 -24.73 -17.73 21.69
N VAL A 154 -25.08 -18.99 21.43
CA VAL A 154 -26.45 -19.46 21.26
C VAL A 154 -26.80 -20.41 22.38
N PHE A 155 -27.78 -20.06 23.21
CA PHE A 155 -28.18 -20.86 24.40
C PHE A 155 -27.04 -21.24 25.34
N GLY A 156 -26.06 -20.35 25.49
CA GLY A 156 -24.87 -20.56 26.31
C GLY A 156 -23.78 -21.42 25.69
N ILE A 157 -23.90 -21.77 24.43
CA ILE A 157 -22.90 -22.52 23.65
C ILE A 157 -22.28 -21.57 22.61
N ALA A 158 -20.94 -21.51 22.62
CA ALA A 158 -20.21 -20.77 21.58
C ALA A 158 -20.31 -21.50 20.24
N VAL A 159 -20.74 -20.80 19.21
CA VAL A 159 -20.84 -21.28 17.83
C VAL A 159 -19.92 -20.44 16.96
N ALA A 160 -19.09 -21.10 16.16
CA ALA A 160 -18.19 -20.45 15.22
C ALA A 160 -18.80 -20.46 13.81
N GLN A 161 -18.80 -19.30 13.17
CA GLN A 161 -19.21 -19.13 11.77
C GLN A 161 -18.01 -18.63 10.96
N PRO A 162 -17.55 -19.38 9.94
CA PRO A 162 -16.48 -18.92 9.07
C PRO A 162 -16.96 -17.79 8.16
N TYR A 163 -16.10 -16.83 7.94
CA TYR A 163 -16.30 -15.75 6.99
C TYR A 163 -14.97 -15.40 6.31
N VAL A 164 -15.01 -14.94 5.06
CA VAL A 164 -13.81 -14.57 4.29
C VAL A 164 -13.94 -13.13 3.83
N PHE A 165 -13.04 -12.29 4.29
CA PHE A 165 -12.84 -10.98 3.70
C PHE A 165 -11.94 -11.11 2.48
N SER A 166 -12.44 -10.72 1.32
CA SER A 166 -11.74 -10.84 0.04
C SER A 166 -11.90 -9.58 -0.79
N GLY A 167 -11.19 -9.52 -1.91
CA GLY A 167 -11.23 -8.37 -2.82
C GLY A 167 -10.01 -7.46 -2.69
N TYR A 168 -9.10 -7.78 -1.78
CA TYR A 168 -7.82 -7.08 -1.69
C TYR A 168 -6.86 -7.56 -2.76
N ILE A 169 -6.10 -6.62 -3.31
CA ILE A 169 -5.00 -6.91 -4.23
C ILE A 169 -3.70 -6.52 -3.51
N MET A 170 -2.80 -7.48 -3.37
CA MET A 170 -1.43 -7.27 -2.95
C MET A 170 -0.56 -7.20 -4.19
N ASP A 171 -0.06 -6.02 -4.51
CA ASP A 171 0.85 -5.79 -5.65
C ASP A 171 2.29 -5.70 -5.14
N ILE A 172 3.13 -6.67 -5.52
CA ILE A 172 4.55 -6.72 -5.17
C ILE A 172 5.36 -6.48 -6.44
N VAL A 173 5.99 -5.32 -6.54
CA VAL A 173 6.76 -4.89 -7.71
C VAL A 173 8.24 -5.25 -7.53
N GLY A 174 8.80 -5.94 -8.53
CA GLY A 174 10.22 -6.27 -8.59
C GLY A 174 11.04 -5.26 -9.40
N GLU A 175 12.33 -5.17 -9.14
CA GLU A 175 13.23 -4.46 -10.04
C GLU A 175 13.21 -5.15 -11.42
N GLY A 176 12.67 -4.48 -12.43
CA GLY A 176 12.67 -4.95 -13.82
C GLY A 176 11.56 -5.94 -14.20
N SER A 177 10.45 -6.01 -13.46
CA SER A 177 9.26 -6.76 -13.90
C SER A 177 8.69 -6.14 -15.19
N PRO A 178 8.65 -6.86 -16.34
CA PRO A 178 8.22 -6.29 -17.62
C PRO A 178 6.69 -6.09 -17.74
N ASP A 179 5.88 -6.56 -16.79
CA ASP A 179 4.42 -6.62 -16.90
C ASP A 179 3.65 -5.78 -15.88
N GLY A 180 4.33 -5.12 -14.97
CA GLY A 180 3.74 -3.99 -14.28
C GLY A 180 3.80 -2.76 -15.18
N ILE A 181 2.71 -2.02 -15.35
CA ILE A 181 2.85 -0.59 -15.57
C ILE A 181 3.43 -0.06 -14.24
N ALA A 182 4.66 -0.46 -13.95
CA ALA A 182 5.50 0.24 -13.01
C ALA A 182 5.71 1.60 -13.66
N GLU A 183 4.89 2.56 -13.30
CA GLU A 183 5.33 3.94 -13.38
C GLU A 183 6.56 4.01 -12.47
N SER A 184 7.70 3.59 -13.02
CA SER A 184 9.00 3.78 -12.41
C SER A 184 9.09 5.24 -12.01
N MET A 185 9.06 5.54 -10.72
CA MET A 185 9.28 6.90 -10.23
C MET A 185 10.68 7.40 -10.60
N ALA A 186 11.62 6.50 -10.88
CA ALA A 186 12.87 6.82 -11.55
C ALA A 186 12.62 7.03 -13.03
N GLY A 187 12.11 8.22 -13.39
CA GLY A 187 11.89 8.61 -14.77
C GLY A 187 10.48 9.05 -15.14
N GLN A 188 9.57 9.16 -14.19
CA GLN A 188 8.31 9.86 -14.44
C GLN A 188 8.62 11.31 -14.77
N ILE A 189 8.42 11.65 -16.04
CA ILE A 189 8.44 13.05 -16.43
C ILE A 189 7.18 13.68 -15.87
N ALA A 190 7.35 14.27 -14.71
CA ALA A 190 6.30 15.08 -14.11
C ALA A 190 6.30 16.44 -14.82
N TRP A 191 5.14 16.87 -15.21
CA TRP A 191 4.89 18.24 -15.68
C TRP A 191 3.89 18.89 -14.77
N TYR A 192 4.12 20.14 -14.52
CA TYR A 192 3.19 20.92 -13.70
C TYR A 192 3.27 22.40 -14.07
N PRO A 193 2.22 23.14 -13.85
CA PRO A 193 0.92 22.66 -13.40
C PRO A 193 0.17 21.85 -14.48
N ASN A 194 -0.72 20.95 -14.05
CA ASN A 194 -1.71 20.28 -14.88
C ASN A 194 -3.07 20.29 -14.14
N PRO A 195 -4.07 21.08 -14.60
CA PRO A 195 -4.12 21.87 -15.83
C PRO A 195 -3.10 22.99 -15.89
N ALA A 196 -2.55 23.22 -17.13
CA ALA A 196 -1.67 24.35 -17.42
C ALA A 196 -2.48 25.56 -17.86
N ASP A 197 -2.07 26.75 -17.46
CA ASP A 197 -2.63 28.02 -17.94
C ASP A 197 -1.68 28.65 -18.97
N ASP A 198 -0.68 29.43 -18.55
CA ASP A 198 0.24 30.12 -19.47
C ASP A 198 1.47 29.32 -19.84
N ASN A 199 1.87 28.39 -19.01
CA ASN A 199 3.01 27.51 -19.23
C ASN A 199 2.93 26.25 -18.37
N PHE A 200 3.73 25.27 -18.73
CA PHE A 200 4.05 24.13 -17.89
C PHE A 200 5.55 23.85 -17.96
N ARG A 201 6.04 23.17 -16.95
CA ARG A 201 7.43 22.70 -16.93
C ARG A 201 7.48 21.20 -16.91
N LEU A 202 8.48 20.65 -17.57
CA LEU A 202 8.86 19.25 -17.53
C LEU A 202 10.04 19.09 -16.57
N ASN A 203 10.03 18.08 -15.73
CA ASN A 203 11.20 17.74 -14.91
C ASN A 203 12.42 17.44 -15.78
N PRO A 204 13.64 17.49 -15.23
CA PRO A 204 14.85 17.18 -15.99
C PRO A 204 14.71 15.87 -16.76
N MET A 205 15.06 15.90 -18.04
CA MET A 205 14.96 14.81 -19.00
C MET A 205 16.34 14.27 -19.38
N PRO A 206 16.42 13.07 -19.99
CA PRO A 206 17.66 12.62 -20.61
C PRO A 206 18.21 13.63 -21.62
N VAL A 207 19.53 13.58 -21.80
CA VAL A 207 20.22 14.45 -22.79
C VAL A 207 19.59 14.28 -24.17
N ASP A 208 19.35 15.40 -24.86
CA ASP A 208 18.85 15.45 -26.23
C ASP A 208 17.46 14.85 -26.51
N ALA A 209 16.64 14.62 -25.48
CA ALA A 209 15.28 14.15 -25.68
C ALA A 209 14.47 15.18 -26.52
N LEU A 210 13.83 14.71 -27.58
CA LEU A 210 12.91 15.51 -28.39
C LEU A 210 11.54 15.54 -27.69
N ILE A 211 11.05 16.75 -27.44
CA ILE A 211 9.71 17.00 -26.88
C ILE A 211 8.80 17.47 -27.99
N GLU A 212 7.70 16.78 -28.22
CA GLU A 212 6.63 17.18 -29.13
C GLU A 212 5.32 17.31 -28.37
N VAL A 213 4.54 18.35 -28.64
CA VAL A 213 3.18 18.48 -28.11
C VAL A 213 2.21 18.58 -29.29
N ARG A 214 1.18 17.75 -29.25
CA ARG A 214 0.12 17.68 -30.25
C ARG A 214 -1.25 17.93 -29.62
N ASP A 215 -2.11 18.61 -30.36
CA ASP A 215 -3.52 18.76 -29.99
C ASP A 215 -4.31 17.47 -30.31
N MET A 216 -5.59 17.44 -29.93
CA MET A 216 -6.48 16.29 -30.16
C MET A 216 -6.66 15.91 -31.63
N SER A 217 -6.38 16.82 -32.57
CA SER A 217 -6.41 16.53 -33.99
C SER A 217 -5.08 15.93 -34.52
N GLY A 218 -4.08 15.79 -33.64
CA GLY A 218 -2.74 15.33 -33.98
C GLY A 218 -1.82 16.41 -34.56
N ARG A 219 -2.28 17.67 -34.63
CA ARG A 219 -1.46 18.80 -35.11
C ARG A 219 -0.38 19.11 -34.10
N LEU A 220 0.86 19.23 -34.57
CA LEU A 220 2.00 19.65 -33.77
C LEU A 220 1.85 21.12 -33.38
N VAL A 221 1.84 21.41 -32.07
CA VAL A 221 1.72 22.77 -31.51
C VAL A 221 3.03 23.25 -30.88
N HIS A 222 3.91 22.33 -30.51
CA HIS A 222 5.22 22.63 -29.93
C HIS A 222 6.21 21.51 -30.24
N ALA A 223 7.47 21.87 -30.52
CA ALA A 223 8.59 20.94 -30.58
C ALA A 223 9.86 21.63 -30.08
N ASN A 224 10.58 20.96 -29.19
CA ASN A 224 11.87 21.43 -28.66
C ASN A 224 12.73 20.24 -28.23
N ARG A 225 14.04 20.46 -28.04
CA ARG A 225 14.94 19.49 -27.42
C ARG A 225 15.16 19.85 -25.97
N ALA A 226 15.16 18.85 -25.08
CA ALA A 226 15.47 19.03 -23.70
C ALA A 226 16.94 19.33 -23.49
N ILE A 227 17.22 20.25 -22.55
CA ILE A 227 18.57 20.49 -22.06
C ILE A 227 18.82 19.57 -20.88
N ALA A 228 19.91 18.82 -20.93
CA ALA A 228 20.28 17.88 -19.86
C ALA A 228 20.22 18.52 -18.47
N GLN A 229 19.64 17.78 -17.52
CA GLN A 229 19.59 18.15 -16.10
C GLN A 229 18.91 19.50 -15.78
N SER A 230 18.24 20.12 -16.75
CA SER A 230 17.50 21.36 -16.56
C SER A 230 16.00 21.17 -16.83
N PRO A 231 15.12 21.79 -16.04
CA PRO A 231 13.69 21.79 -16.35
C PRO A 231 13.43 22.45 -17.70
N THR A 232 12.63 21.83 -18.53
CA THR A 232 12.20 22.43 -19.80
C THR A 232 10.85 23.12 -19.61
N PHE A 233 10.81 24.43 -19.94
CA PHE A 233 9.57 25.21 -19.88
C PHE A 233 8.93 25.26 -21.26
N VAL A 234 7.61 25.04 -21.32
CA VAL A 234 6.80 25.12 -22.53
C VAL A 234 5.70 26.15 -22.31
N SER A 235 5.69 27.19 -23.14
CA SER A 235 4.62 28.18 -23.13
C SER A 235 3.39 27.63 -23.85
N THR A 236 2.23 27.81 -23.23
CA THR A 236 0.92 27.49 -23.81
C THR A 236 0.21 28.72 -24.38
N GLN A 237 0.94 29.84 -24.53
CA GLN A 237 0.39 31.05 -25.12
C GLN A 237 -0.10 30.77 -26.55
N GLY A 238 -1.31 31.23 -26.86
CA GLY A 238 -1.94 30.97 -28.17
C GLY A 238 -2.56 29.60 -28.34
N TRP A 239 -2.51 28.73 -27.30
CA TRP A 239 -3.21 27.43 -27.31
C TRP A 239 -4.63 27.60 -26.81
N ASN A 240 -5.54 26.79 -27.32
CA ASN A 240 -6.91 26.74 -26.85
C ASN A 240 -7.03 25.88 -25.58
N THR A 241 -8.04 26.14 -24.75
CA THR A 241 -8.42 25.22 -23.67
C THR A 241 -8.75 23.86 -24.27
N GLY A 242 -8.14 22.78 -23.73
CA GLY A 242 -8.35 21.43 -24.25
C GLY A 242 -7.32 20.43 -23.77
N ILE A 243 -7.37 19.24 -24.39
CA ILE A 243 -6.45 18.14 -24.14
C ILE A 243 -5.33 18.18 -25.18
N TYR A 244 -4.12 17.97 -24.72
CA TYR A 244 -2.91 17.87 -25.52
C TYR A 244 -2.15 16.60 -25.15
N PHE A 245 -1.36 16.09 -26.09
CA PHE A 245 -0.48 14.95 -25.89
C PHE A 245 0.96 15.41 -25.96
N VAL A 246 1.67 15.23 -24.85
CA VAL A 246 3.11 15.51 -24.75
C VAL A 246 3.84 14.20 -25.00
N THR A 247 4.63 14.15 -26.05
CA THR A 247 5.49 13.02 -26.39
C THR A 247 6.94 13.46 -26.25
N TRP A 248 7.72 12.68 -25.57
CA TRP A 248 9.17 12.82 -25.59
C TRP A 248 9.80 11.56 -26.16
N THR A 249 10.90 11.74 -26.85
CA THR A 249 11.65 10.67 -27.50
C THR A 249 13.14 10.86 -27.21
N SER A 250 13.77 9.84 -26.67
CA SER A 250 15.23 9.71 -26.55
C SER A 250 15.71 8.54 -27.40
N ASP A 251 17.01 8.29 -27.42
CA ASP A 251 17.56 7.13 -28.14
C ASP A 251 17.08 5.78 -27.59
N ALA A 252 16.69 5.74 -26.31
CA ALA A 252 16.31 4.52 -25.62
C ALA A 252 14.79 4.36 -25.45
N GLU A 253 14.01 5.45 -25.45
CA GLU A 253 12.61 5.40 -25.06
C GLU A 253 11.76 6.48 -25.74
N ARG A 254 10.49 6.14 -25.99
CA ARG A 254 9.46 7.09 -26.42
C ARG A 254 8.25 6.96 -25.51
N LYS A 255 7.83 8.08 -24.93
CA LYS A 255 6.68 8.11 -24.02
C LYS A 255 5.73 9.24 -24.38
N THR A 256 4.43 8.98 -24.29
CA THR A 256 3.37 9.97 -24.57
C THR A 256 2.42 10.02 -23.38
N THR A 257 2.02 11.24 -23.03
CA THR A 257 1.13 11.44 -21.89
C THR A 257 0.15 12.58 -22.15
N LYS A 258 -0.98 12.54 -21.45
CA LYS A 258 -2.06 13.51 -21.57
C LYS A 258 -1.78 14.75 -20.69
N MET A 259 -2.00 15.94 -21.23
CA MET A 259 -1.98 17.20 -20.51
C MET A 259 -3.27 17.98 -20.77
N VAL A 260 -3.71 18.73 -19.79
CA VAL A 260 -4.88 19.61 -19.92
C VAL A 260 -4.41 21.07 -19.89
N VAL A 261 -4.85 21.86 -20.86
CA VAL A 261 -4.70 23.32 -20.86
C VAL A 261 -6.04 23.93 -20.51
N ARG A 262 -6.04 24.83 -19.54
CA ARG A 262 -7.24 25.57 -19.12
C ARG A 262 -6.87 27.05 -19.00
N LYS A 263 -7.48 27.87 -19.85
CA LYS A 263 -7.34 29.35 -19.79
C LYS A 263 -8.38 29.93 -18.87
N ASN A 264 -7.95 30.78 -17.97
CA ASN A 264 -8.82 31.56 -17.09
C ASN A 264 -9.30 32.83 -17.79
#